data_1588502e205f3a0b305f6f8e92ac7516
#
_entry.id   1588502e205f3a0b305f6f8e92ac7516
#
_cell.length_a   1.000
_cell.length_b   1.000
_cell.length_c   1.000
_cell.angle_alpha   90.00
_cell.angle_beta   90.00
_cell.angle_gamma   90.00
#
_symmetry.space_group_name_H-M   'P 1'
#
loop_
_entity.id
_entity.type
_entity.pdbx_description
1 polymer ?
#
loop_
_entity_poly.entity_id
_entity_poly.type
_entity_poly.pdbx_seq_one_letter_code
_entity_poly.pdbx_strand_id
1 'polypeptide(L)'
;MKIMAIDYGDAHTGIAISDATGTLAGFSTVINSRRAETVAQEICALVPQHGVTELVLGYPKNMDGTVGPRAEKAAAFGQTLRQLTGLPVTLWDERRTTIDAHNILFNNGQNAKKRKKTVDAVAAALMLEGYLTRKRLEAER
;
A
#
# COMPACT_ATOMS: atom_id res chain seq x y z
N MET A 1 -11.55 -2.04 -13.55
CA MET A 1 -11.03 -1.01 -12.65
C MET A 1 -9.97 -1.60 -11.75
N LYS A 2 -8.79 -1.01 -11.72
CA LYS A 2 -7.70 -1.52 -10.89
C LYS A 2 -7.28 -0.50 -9.84
N ILE A 3 -7.02 -1.00 -8.63
CA ILE A 3 -6.67 -0.19 -7.47
C ILE A 3 -5.25 -0.58 -7.05
N MET A 4 -4.42 0.42 -6.78
CA MET A 4 -3.06 0.22 -6.28
C MET A 4 -3.02 0.58 -4.80
N ALA A 5 -2.56 -0.35 -3.97
CA ALA A 5 -2.27 -0.11 -2.57
C ALA A 5 -0.79 0.18 -2.39
N ILE A 6 -0.46 1.17 -1.57
CA ILE A 6 0.90 1.64 -1.36
C ILE A 6 1.19 1.68 0.14
N ASP A 7 2.15 0.87 0.56
CA ASP A 7 2.67 0.89 1.93
C ASP A 7 4.00 1.65 1.92
N TYR A 8 3.93 2.97 2.12
CA TYR A 8 5.07 3.87 2.01
C TYR A 8 6.00 3.75 3.20
N GLY A 9 7.24 3.35 2.96
CA GLY A 9 8.27 3.22 3.99
C GLY A 9 9.48 4.10 3.71
N ASP A 10 10.39 4.18 4.68
CA ASP A 10 11.58 5.03 4.57
C ASP A 10 12.56 4.54 3.51
N ALA A 11 12.71 3.23 3.37
CA ALA A 11 13.66 2.63 2.42
C ALA A 11 12.97 1.65 1.47
N HIS A 12 11.83 1.11 1.86
CA HIS A 12 11.10 0.10 1.09
C HIS A 12 9.63 0.49 1.05
N THR A 13 9.07 0.59 -0.14
CA THR A 13 7.66 0.91 -0.35
C THR A 13 7.00 -0.30 -1.01
N GLY A 14 6.06 -0.92 -0.31
CA GLY A 14 5.31 -2.06 -0.84
C GLY A 14 4.19 -1.58 -1.76
N ILE A 15 4.02 -2.30 -2.87
CA ILE A 15 3.00 -2.00 -3.88
C ILE A 15 2.20 -3.26 -4.15
N ALA A 16 0.88 -3.14 -4.17
CA ALA A 16 -0.01 -4.21 -4.60
C ALA A 16 -1.08 -3.63 -5.52
N ILE A 17 -1.37 -4.31 -6.61
CA ILE A 17 -2.35 -3.85 -7.59
C ILE A 17 -3.39 -4.94 -7.75
N SER A 18 -4.68 -4.57 -7.71
CA SER A 18 -5.77 -5.53 -7.84
C SER A 18 -5.75 -6.23 -9.20
N ASP A 19 -6.27 -7.45 -9.23
CA ASP A 19 -6.42 -8.19 -10.47
C ASP A 19 -7.57 -7.61 -11.31
N ALA A 20 -7.80 -8.19 -12.49
CA ALA A 20 -8.83 -7.72 -13.40
C ALA A 20 -10.25 -7.81 -12.81
N THR A 21 -10.47 -8.72 -11.85
CA THR A 21 -11.75 -8.88 -11.18
C THR A 21 -11.99 -7.84 -10.08
N GLY A 22 -10.93 -7.19 -9.60
CA GLY A 22 -11.00 -6.23 -8.50
C GLY A 22 -11.28 -6.86 -7.15
N THR A 23 -10.98 -8.15 -6.98
CA THR A 23 -11.25 -8.87 -5.73
C THR A 23 -10.00 -9.28 -4.97
N LEU A 24 -8.88 -9.47 -5.65
CA LEU A 24 -7.64 -9.95 -5.06
C LEU A 24 -6.45 -9.14 -5.58
N ALA A 25 -5.33 -9.19 -4.84
CA ALA A 25 -4.08 -8.63 -5.30
C ALA A 25 -3.52 -9.51 -6.43
N GLY A 26 -3.44 -8.95 -7.65
CA GLY A 26 -2.92 -9.68 -8.82
C GLY A 26 -1.46 -9.44 -9.10
N PHE A 27 -0.89 -8.36 -8.58
CA PHE A 27 0.51 -7.98 -8.77
C PHE A 27 1.03 -7.35 -7.49
N SER A 28 2.27 -7.66 -7.11
CA SER A 28 2.90 -6.99 -5.98
C SER A 28 4.39 -6.83 -6.23
N THR A 29 4.95 -5.76 -5.69
CA THR A 29 6.38 -5.46 -5.79
C THR A 29 6.81 -4.55 -4.64
N VAL A 30 8.11 -4.31 -4.53
CA VAL A 30 8.68 -3.39 -3.56
C VAL A 30 9.58 -2.41 -4.30
N ILE A 31 9.40 -1.13 -4.02
CA ILE A 31 10.27 -0.08 -4.52
C ILE A 31 11.33 0.20 -3.45
N ASN A 32 12.60 -0.01 -3.80
CA ASN A 32 13.72 0.17 -2.89
C ASN A 32 14.35 1.54 -3.13
N SER A 33 13.95 2.54 -2.36
CA SER A 33 14.51 3.88 -2.44
C SER A 33 14.19 4.65 -1.16
N ARG A 34 15.12 5.50 -0.74
CA ARG A 34 14.92 6.42 0.38
C ARG A 34 14.44 7.79 -0.08
N ARG A 35 14.31 7.99 -1.39
CA ARG A 35 13.92 9.28 -1.97
C ARG A 35 12.45 9.24 -2.37
N ALA A 36 11.65 10.08 -1.72
CA ALA A 36 10.21 10.17 -2.02
C ALA A 36 9.95 10.48 -3.49
N GLU A 37 10.78 11.33 -4.09
CA GLU A 37 10.64 11.68 -5.51
C GLU A 37 10.80 10.47 -6.41
N THR A 38 11.79 9.62 -6.15
CA THR A 38 12.02 8.40 -6.91
C THR A 38 10.84 7.44 -6.77
N VAL A 39 10.36 7.26 -5.54
CA VAL A 39 9.21 6.39 -5.27
C VAL A 39 7.99 6.89 -6.02
N ALA A 40 7.71 8.19 -5.95
CA ALA A 40 6.57 8.79 -6.64
C ALA A 40 6.67 8.60 -8.16
N GLN A 41 7.85 8.78 -8.74
CA GLN A 41 8.05 8.60 -10.18
C GLN A 41 7.81 7.15 -10.60
N GLU A 42 8.28 6.17 -9.82
CA GLU A 42 8.06 4.76 -10.13
C GLU A 42 6.59 4.38 -10.01
N ILE A 43 5.87 4.94 -9.03
CA ILE A 43 4.44 4.73 -8.91
C ILE A 43 3.72 5.31 -10.14
N CYS A 44 4.08 6.52 -10.54
CA CYS A 44 3.50 7.15 -11.73
C CYS A 44 3.70 6.32 -13.00
N ALA A 45 4.85 5.64 -13.12
CA ALA A 45 5.11 4.76 -14.25
C ALA A 45 4.23 3.50 -14.21
N LEU A 46 3.99 2.95 -13.02
CA LEU A 46 3.15 1.75 -12.86
C LEU A 46 1.67 2.02 -13.15
N VAL A 47 1.19 3.24 -12.92
CA VAL A 47 -0.23 3.58 -13.09
C VAL A 47 -0.74 3.29 -14.53
N PRO A 48 -0.16 3.85 -15.59
CA PRO A 48 -0.65 3.53 -16.94
C PRO A 48 -0.28 2.12 -17.35
N GLN A 49 0.84 1.59 -16.87
CA GLN A 49 1.31 0.25 -17.22
C GLN A 49 0.30 -0.82 -16.80
N HIS A 50 -0.37 -0.63 -15.69
CA HIS A 50 -1.33 -1.59 -15.12
C HIS A 50 -2.78 -1.13 -15.21
N GLY A 51 -3.04 0.05 -15.77
CA GLY A 51 -4.41 0.57 -15.89
C GLY A 51 -5.03 0.94 -14.54
N VAL A 52 -4.23 1.48 -13.62
CA VAL A 52 -4.68 1.85 -12.28
C VAL A 52 -5.56 3.10 -12.36
N THR A 53 -6.67 3.08 -11.63
CA THR A 53 -7.63 4.20 -11.61
C THR A 53 -7.82 4.81 -10.22
N GLU A 54 -7.29 4.18 -9.18
CA GLU A 54 -7.43 4.65 -7.82
C GLU A 54 -6.25 4.18 -6.97
N LEU A 55 -5.81 5.03 -6.03
CA LEU A 55 -4.71 4.71 -5.13
C LEU A 55 -5.21 4.63 -3.68
N VAL A 56 -4.69 3.64 -2.94
CA VAL A 56 -4.92 3.51 -1.49
C VAL A 56 -3.56 3.58 -0.82
N LEU A 57 -3.38 4.54 0.07
CA LEU A 57 -2.11 4.78 0.74
C LEU A 57 -2.25 4.48 2.22
N GLY A 58 -1.35 3.66 2.75
CA GLY A 58 -1.31 3.37 4.17
C GLY A 58 -1.10 4.64 4.99
N TYR A 59 -1.88 4.78 6.07
CA TYR A 59 -1.81 5.92 6.97
C TYR A 59 -1.45 5.37 8.35
N PRO A 60 -0.15 5.35 8.72
CA PRO A 60 0.33 4.64 9.91
C PRO A 60 0.12 5.46 11.19
N LYS A 61 -1.11 5.47 11.72
CA LYS A 61 -1.42 6.09 13.00
C LYS A 61 -0.74 5.34 14.13
N ASN A 62 -0.48 6.04 15.24
CA ASN A 62 -0.03 5.40 16.47
C ASN A 62 -1.11 4.46 17.01
N MET A 63 -0.71 3.50 17.85
CA MET A 63 -1.66 2.49 18.37
C MET A 63 -2.82 3.10 19.14
N ASP A 64 -2.63 4.28 19.74
CA ASP A 64 -3.69 5.01 20.45
C ASP A 64 -4.58 5.85 19.51
N GLY A 65 -4.35 5.80 18.21
CA GLY A 65 -5.14 6.54 17.22
C GLY A 65 -4.63 7.93 16.92
N THR A 66 -3.58 8.40 17.60
CA THR A 66 -3.01 9.73 17.33
C THR A 66 -2.18 9.72 16.06
N VAL A 67 -2.05 10.91 15.45
CA VAL A 67 -1.27 11.10 14.22
C VAL A 67 0.14 11.54 14.58
N GLY A 68 1.12 10.72 14.23
CA GLY A 68 2.53 11.04 14.46
C GLY A 68 3.24 11.43 13.17
N PRO A 69 4.58 11.63 13.24
CA PRO A 69 5.37 12.06 12.07
C PRO A 69 5.26 11.14 10.86
N ARG A 70 5.16 9.83 11.06
CA ARG A 70 5.05 8.87 9.95
C ARG A 70 3.72 9.03 9.20
N ALA A 71 2.63 9.26 9.94
CA ALA A 71 1.31 9.49 9.34
C ALA A 71 1.29 10.81 8.57
N GLU A 72 1.88 11.86 9.13
CA GLU A 72 1.98 13.15 8.46
C GLU A 72 2.79 13.04 7.16
N LYS A 73 3.88 12.29 7.18
CA LYS A 73 4.73 12.04 6.02
C LYS A 73 3.96 11.30 4.93
N ALA A 74 3.19 10.28 5.32
CA ALA A 74 2.34 9.53 4.40
C ALA A 74 1.27 10.43 3.77
N ALA A 75 0.62 11.28 4.57
CA ALA A 75 -0.39 12.21 4.05
C ALA A 75 0.20 13.18 3.04
N ALA A 76 1.40 13.71 3.32
CA ALA A 76 2.10 14.60 2.39
C ALA A 76 2.46 13.88 1.09
N PHE A 77 2.91 12.63 1.19
CA PHE A 77 3.21 11.80 0.02
C PHE A 77 1.94 11.54 -0.81
N GLY A 78 0.82 11.32 -0.15
CA GLY A 78 -0.48 11.18 -0.80
C GLY A 78 -0.88 12.40 -1.62
N GLN A 79 -0.64 13.60 -1.10
CA GLN A 79 -0.90 14.84 -1.84
C GLN A 79 -0.02 14.91 -3.10
N THR A 80 1.25 14.56 -2.98
CA THR A 80 2.17 14.50 -4.12
C THR A 80 1.65 13.56 -5.19
N LEU A 81 1.18 12.37 -4.80
CA LEU A 81 0.64 11.38 -5.73
C LEU A 81 -0.63 11.90 -6.42
N ARG A 82 -1.52 12.57 -5.67
CA ARG A 82 -2.73 13.17 -6.27
C ARG A 82 -2.36 14.16 -7.36
N GLN A 83 -1.38 15.01 -7.10
CA GLN A 83 -0.94 16.02 -8.06
C GLN A 83 -0.29 15.39 -9.29
N LEU A 84 0.54 14.37 -9.11
CA LEU A 84 1.27 13.74 -10.21
C LEU A 84 0.41 12.81 -11.05
N THR A 85 -0.51 12.06 -10.45
CA THR A 85 -1.31 11.06 -11.15
C THR A 85 -2.69 11.57 -11.57
N GLY A 86 -3.20 12.57 -10.87
CA GLY A 86 -4.58 13.03 -11.07
C GLY A 86 -5.63 12.04 -10.58
N LEU A 87 -5.22 11.00 -9.85
CA LEU A 87 -6.11 9.95 -9.37
C LEU A 87 -6.51 10.20 -7.90
N PRO A 88 -7.68 9.69 -7.48
CA PRO A 88 -8.04 9.76 -6.07
C PRO A 88 -7.10 8.91 -5.22
N VAL A 89 -6.72 9.42 -4.07
CA VAL A 89 -5.88 8.74 -3.09
C VAL A 89 -6.65 8.66 -1.77
N THR A 90 -6.92 7.45 -1.32
CA THR A 90 -7.59 7.18 -0.06
C THR A 90 -6.55 6.78 0.99
N LEU A 91 -6.61 7.40 2.17
CA LEU A 91 -5.74 7.03 3.28
C LEU A 91 -6.37 5.87 4.05
N TRP A 92 -5.58 4.85 4.32
CA TRP A 92 -6.03 3.63 4.99
C TRP A 92 -5.24 3.40 6.28
N ASP A 93 -5.94 3.12 7.38
CA ASP A 93 -5.32 2.86 8.67
C ASP A 93 -4.64 1.48 8.65
N GLU A 94 -3.31 1.45 8.73
CA GLU A 94 -2.50 0.25 8.64
C GLU A 94 -2.45 -0.60 9.91
N ARG A 95 -3.01 -0.12 11.03
CA ARG A 95 -2.85 -0.79 12.33
C ARG A 95 -3.31 -2.25 12.33
N ARG A 96 -4.15 -2.65 11.38
CA ARG A 96 -4.77 -3.98 11.35
C ARG A 96 -4.10 -4.98 10.40
N THR A 97 -3.19 -4.54 9.53
CA THR A 97 -2.67 -5.41 8.46
C THR A 97 -1.24 -5.88 8.69
N THR A 98 -0.38 -5.04 9.28
CA THR A 98 1.04 -5.33 9.44
C THR A 98 1.32 -6.54 10.33
N ILE A 99 0.54 -6.71 11.40
CA ILE A 99 0.69 -7.85 12.34
C ILE A 99 0.44 -9.16 11.60
N ASP A 100 -0.61 -9.22 10.80
CA ASP A 100 -0.95 -10.44 10.05
C ASP A 100 0.13 -10.79 9.03
N ALA A 101 0.70 -9.79 8.36
CA ALA A 101 1.79 -10.00 7.40
C ALA A 101 3.02 -10.61 8.08
N HIS A 102 3.40 -10.12 9.27
CA HIS A 102 4.51 -10.67 10.03
C HIS A 102 4.26 -12.12 10.44
N ASN A 103 3.07 -12.42 10.91
CA ASN A 103 2.70 -13.76 11.34
C ASN A 103 2.78 -14.77 10.18
N ILE A 104 2.27 -14.39 9.02
CA ILE A 104 2.31 -15.24 7.83
C ILE A 104 3.75 -15.59 7.45
N LEU A 105 4.63 -14.59 7.38
CA LEU A 105 6.01 -14.79 6.96
C LEU A 105 6.84 -15.52 8.02
N PHE A 106 6.56 -15.28 9.30
CA PHE A 106 7.24 -15.95 10.38
C PHE A 106 7.00 -17.47 10.32
N ASN A 107 5.76 -17.87 10.03
CA ASN A 107 5.39 -19.27 9.90
C ASN A 107 6.05 -19.95 8.69
N ASN A 108 6.45 -19.18 7.69
CA ASN A 108 7.11 -19.69 6.49
C ASN A 108 8.65 -19.78 6.64
N GLY A 109 9.21 -19.39 7.78
CA GLY A 109 10.63 -19.58 8.08
C GLY A 109 11.62 -18.78 7.26
N GLN A 110 11.23 -17.64 6.72
CA GLN A 110 12.11 -16.81 5.90
C GLN A 110 13.15 -16.07 6.76
N ASN A 111 14.34 -15.78 6.19
CA ASN A 111 15.35 -15.02 6.90
C ASN A 111 14.93 -13.55 7.07
N ALA A 112 15.56 -12.86 8.03
CA ALA A 112 15.12 -11.53 8.46
C ALA A 112 15.13 -10.49 7.32
N LYS A 113 16.14 -10.53 6.44
CA LYS A 113 16.26 -9.57 5.35
C LYS A 113 15.18 -9.80 4.27
N LYS A 114 14.99 -11.06 3.88
CA LYS A 114 13.94 -11.43 2.94
C LYS A 114 12.56 -11.18 3.53
N ARG A 115 12.38 -11.47 4.84
CA ARG A 115 11.12 -11.20 5.54
C ARG A 115 10.74 -9.73 5.46
N LYS A 116 11.69 -8.82 5.67
CA LYS A 116 11.40 -7.38 5.65
C LYS A 116 10.86 -6.93 4.30
N LYS A 117 11.52 -7.32 3.21
CA LYS A 117 11.07 -6.98 1.85
C LYS A 117 9.71 -7.60 1.54
N THR A 118 9.53 -8.88 1.91
CA THR A 118 8.29 -9.61 1.66
C THR A 118 7.17 -9.06 2.54
N VAL A 119 7.48 -8.64 3.78
CA VAL A 119 6.48 -8.03 4.67
C VAL A 119 5.90 -6.76 4.01
N ASP A 120 6.74 -5.91 3.43
CA ASP A 120 6.25 -4.69 2.77
C ASP A 120 5.29 -5.03 1.63
N ALA A 121 5.62 -6.02 0.79
CA ALA A 121 4.75 -6.46 -0.29
C ALA A 121 3.48 -7.14 0.23
N VAL A 122 3.60 -8.00 1.23
CA VAL A 122 2.45 -8.69 1.85
C VAL A 122 1.56 -7.69 2.58
N ALA A 123 2.15 -6.73 3.29
CA ALA A 123 1.38 -5.68 3.96
C ALA A 123 0.55 -4.88 2.96
N ALA A 124 1.13 -4.51 1.82
CA ALA A 124 0.41 -3.81 0.76
C ALA A 124 -0.73 -4.67 0.20
N ALA A 125 -0.48 -5.97 -0.03
CA ALA A 125 -1.50 -6.89 -0.54
C ALA A 125 -2.66 -7.06 0.44
N LEU A 126 -2.35 -7.23 1.73
CA LEU A 126 -3.39 -7.36 2.77
C LEU A 126 -4.19 -6.07 2.91
N MET A 127 -3.53 -4.92 2.85
CA MET A 127 -4.20 -3.62 2.86
C MET A 127 -5.14 -3.49 1.67
N LEU A 128 -4.69 -3.88 0.49
CA LEU A 128 -5.50 -3.84 -0.72
C LEU A 128 -6.74 -4.73 -0.58
N GLU A 129 -6.57 -5.97 -0.13
CA GLU A 129 -7.69 -6.89 0.04
C GLU A 129 -8.68 -6.40 1.08
N GLY A 130 -8.20 -5.80 2.17
CA GLY A 130 -9.07 -5.16 3.18
C GLY A 130 -9.88 -4.02 2.58
N TYR A 131 -9.24 -3.18 1.79
CA TYR A 131 -9.93 -2.07 1.12
C TYR A 131 -10.95 -2.56 0.10
N LEU A 132 -10.60 -3.55 -0.70
CA LEU A 132 -11.52 -4.12 -1.69
C LEU A 132 -12.74 -4.76 -1.02
N THR A 133 -12.52 -5.47 0.08
CA THR A 133 -13.60 -6.06 0.86
C THR A 133 -14.55 -4.99 1.39
N ARG A 134 -14.01 -3.91 1.96
CA ARG A 134 -14.82 -2.79 2.46
C ARG A 134 -15.62 -2.14 1.35
N LYS A 135 -15.00 -1.91 0.19
CA LYS A 135 -15.69 -1.33 -0.96
C LYS A 135 -16.84 -2.19 -1.43
N ARG A 136 -16.63 -3.50 -1.49
CA ARG A 136 -17.68 -4.45 -1.88
C ARG A 136 -18.84 -4.43 -0.90
N LEU A 137 -18.55 -4.43 0.40
CA LEU A 137 -19.59 -4.37 1.43
C LEU A 137 -20.38 -3.07 1.37
N GLU A 138 -19.75 -1.95 1.11
CA GLU A 138 -20.41 -0.67 0.96
C GLU A 138 -21.32 -0.65 -0.27
N ALA A 139 -20.91 -1.29 -1.36
CA ALA A 139 -21.69 -1.36 -2.58
C ALA A 139 -22.95 -2.24 -2.44
N GLU A 140 -22.93 -3.20 -1.49
CA GLU A 140 -24.05 -4.11 -1.24
C GLU A 140 -25.13 -3.51 -0.32
N ARG A 141 -24.89 -2.33 0.25
CA ARG A 141 -25.84 -1.67 1.15
C ARG A 141 -26.96 -0.95 0.41
#